data_e3d994e480f5abaef7b05046c2959ae3
#
_entry.id   e3d994e480f5abaef7b05046c2959ae3
#
_cell.length_a   1.000
_cell.length_b   1.000
_cell.length_c   1.000
_cell.angle_alpha   90.00
_cell.angle_beta   90.00
_cell.angle_gamma   90.00
#
_symmetry.space_group_name_H-M   'P 1'
#
loop_
_entity.id
_entity.type
_entity.pdbx_description
1 polymer ?
#
loop_
_entity_poly.entity_id
_entity_poly.type
_entity_poly.pdbx_seq_one_letter_code
_entity_poly.pdbx_strand_id
1 'polypeptide(L)'
;MSSGLGDSDLAARSSSQAPSRVAAFFDMDKTLIAENSGSVYMKKRFQDGDIDSWQVARALWDYFQYKAGVLDILSWTRSMAREFEGQSEEELASQGRAFFAKCIAQLIFPEARSCVRAHQERGHRVCIVSGATRYVIEPLAKDLIIDFEIVYKNPLI
;
A
#
# COMPACT_ATOMS: atom_id res chain seq x y z
N MET A 1 -36.32 31.28 39.24
CA MET A 1 -35.30 30.44 39.85
C MET A 1 -34.73 29.56 38.74
N SER A 2 -33.64 30.02 38.20
CA SER A 2 -32.98 29.47 37.06
C SER A 2 -31.82 28.59 37.58
N SER A 3 -31.77 27.33 37.17
CA SER A 3 -30.66 26.44 37.50
C SER A 3 -29.95 26.10 36.17
N GLY A 4 -28.81 26.77 35.98
CA GLY A 4 -27.89 26.44 34.91
C GLY A 4 -27.29 25.04 35.16
N LEU A 5 -27.41 24.15 34.21
CA LEU A 5 -26.64 22.92 34.14
C LEU A 5 -25.41 23.19 33.30
N GLY A 6 -24.28 22.90 33.92
CA GLY A 6 -22.97 23.37 33.56
C GLY A 6 -22.41 22.82 32.24
N ASP A 7 -21.73 23.74 31.62
CA ASP A 7 -20.89 23.61 30.42
C ASP A 7 -19.56 22.85 30.69
N SER A 8 -19.46 22.18 31.83
CA SER A 8 -18.22 21.52 32.29
C SER A 8 -18.06 20.07 31.85
N ASP A 9 -19.07 19.44 31.25
CA ASP A 9 -18.99 18.01 30.89
C ASP A 9 -18.56 17.74 29.43
N LEU A 10 -18.41 18.76 28.60
CA LEU A 10 -17.94 18.61 27.22
C LEU A 10 -16.42 18.73 27.07
N ALA A 11 -15.75 19.25 28.11
CA ALA A 11 -14.28 19.45 28.08
C ALA A 11 -13.46 18.21 28.53
N ALA A 12 -14.11 17.17 29.03
CA ALA A 12 -13.41 16.02 29.66
C ALA A 12 -13.14 14.84 28.70
N ARG A 13 -13.35 14.99 27.39
CA ARG A 13 -13.10 13.90 26.42
C ARG A 13 -11.92 14.11 25.48
N SER A 14 -11.10 15.10 25.73
CA SER A 14 -9.74 15.17 25.15
C SER A 14 -8.75 14.48 26.08
N SER A 15 -8.90 13.16 26.27
CA SER A 15 -7.81 12.37 26.83
C SER A 15 -6.67 12.38 25.81
N SER A 16 -5.68 13.22 26.04
CA SER A 16 -4.37 13.12 25.41
C SER A 16 -3.77 11.77 25.79
N GLN A 17 -4.12 10.71 25.06
CA GLN A 17 -3.43 9.45 25.19
C GLN A 17 -1.96 9.72 24.81
N ALA A 18 -1.07 9.48 25.74
CA ALA A 18 0.36 9.51 25.47
C ALA A 18 0.63 8.62 24.25
N PRO A 19 1.50 9.04 23.31
CA PRO A 19 1.73 8.30 22.09
C PRO A 19 2.09 6.86 22.44
N SER A 20 1.35 5.90 21.86
CA SER A 20 1.59 4.48 22.09
C SER A 20 3.05 4.15 21.75
N ARG A 21 3.70 3.39 22.63
CA ARG A 21 5.06 2.86 22.38
C ARG A 21 5.02 1.60 21.51
N VAL A 22 3.85 1.14 21.11
CA VAL A 22 3.66 -0.07 20.31
C VAL A 22 3.35 0.30 18.87
N ALA A 23 4.06 -0.32 17.95
CA ALA A 23 3.77 -0.25 16.52
C ALA A 23 3.52 -1.66 15.97
N ALA A 24 2.53 -1.77 15.09
CA ALA A 24 2.24 -2.96 14.31
C ALA A 24 2.67 -2.73 12.86
N PHE A 25 3.48 -3.63 12.33
CA PHE A 25 3.98 -3.59 10.97
C PHE A 25 3.32 -4.67 10.15
N PHE A 26 2.76 -4.31 9.02
CA PHE A 26 2.11 -5.23 8.10
C PHE A 26 2.80 -5.19 6.74
N ASP A 27 3.12 -6.35 6.21
CA ASP A 27 3.45 -6.50 4.80
C ASP A 27 2.17 -6.42 3.96
N MET A 28 2.29 -6.00 2.70
CA MET A 28 1.15 -5.80 1.82
C MET A 28 0.76 -7.09 1.10
N ASP A 29 1.68 -7.63 0.29
CA ASP A 29 1.40 -8.71 -0.65
C ASP A 29 1.21 -10.04 0.07
N LYS A 30 0.06 -10.71 -0.10
CA LYS A 30 -0.33 -11.97 0.57
C LYS A 30 -0.43 -11.87 2.10
N THR A 31 -0.44 -10.65 2.62
CA THR A 31 -0.63 -10.36 4.05
C THR A 31 -1.85 -9.47 4.26
N LEU A 32 -1.85 -8.24 3.73
CA LEU A 32 -3.04 -7.39 3.73
C LEU A 32 -3.97 -7.69 2.55
N ILE A 33 -3.40 -8.07 1.41
CA ILE A 33 -4.12 -8.43 0.19
C ILE A 33 -3.82 -9.88 -0.22
N ALA A 34 -4.78 -10.54 -0.87
CA ALA A 34 -4.73 -11.96 -1.20
C ALA A 34 -3.68 -12.32 -2.28
N GLU A 35 -3.31 -11.37 -3.13
CA GLU A 35 -2.41 -11.61 -4.26
C GLU A 35 -1.16 -10.71 -4.19
N ASN A 36 -0.20 -10.99 -5.06
CA ASN A 36 0.96 -10.12 -5.25
C ASN A 36 0.57 -8.94 -6.16
N SER A 37 0.73 -7.71 -5.67
CA SER A 37 0.32 -6.49 -6.37
C SER A 37 0.99 -6.30 -7.73
N GLY A 38 2.27 -6.67 -7.86
CA GLY A 38 2.98 -6.65 -9.13
C GLY A 38 2.40 -7.62 -10.15
N SER A 39 2.02 -8.83 -9.71
CA SER A 39 1.36 -9.81 -10.59
C SER A 39 -0.02 -9.34 -11.06
N VAL A 40 -0.79 -8.72 -10.16
CA VAL A 40 -2.09 -8.11 -10.49
C VAL A 40 -1.93 -6.98 -11.50
N TYR A 41 -0.89 -6.14 -11.33
CA TYR A 41 -0.58 -5.05 -12.26
C TYR A 41 -0.22 -5.58 -13.65
N MET A 42 0.66 -6.58 -13.75
CA MET A 42 1.03 -7.20 -15.02
C MET A 42 -0.17 -7.83 -15.73
N LYS A 43 -1.01 -8.56 -14.98
CA LYS A 43 -2.25 -9.15 -15.51
C LYS A 43 -3.19 -8.08 -16.06
N LYS A 44 -3.35 -6.97 -15.34
CA LYS A 44 -4.19 -5.85 -15.78
C LYS A 44 -3.67 -5.24 -17.08
N ARG A 45 -2.38 -4.93 -17.18
CA ARG A 45 -1.76 -4.38 -18.39
C ARG A 45 -1.91 -5.31 -19.60
N PHE A 46 -1.78 -6.62 -19.37
CA PHE A 46 -2.01 -7.60 -20.43
C PHE A 46 -3.47 -7.61 -20.89
N GLN A 47 -4.43 -7.55 -19.98
CA GLN A 47 -5.85 -7.50 -20.28
C GLN A 47 -6.26 -6.21 -21.01
N ASP A 48 -5.62 -5.09 -20.68
CA ASP A 48 -5.86 -3.80 -21.35
C ASP A 48 -5.18 -3.69 -22.72
N GLY A 49 -4.30 -4.66 -23.07
CA GLY A 49 -3.54 -4.64 -24.32
C GLY A 49 -2.31 -3.73 -24.29
N ASP A 50 -1.90 -3.24 -23.11
CA ASP A 50 -0.73 -2.36 -22.93
C ASP A 50 0.59 -3.13 -23.09
N ILE A 51 0.57 -4.43 -22.85
CA ILE A 51 1.70 -5.34 -23.00
C ILE A 51 1.30 -6.57 -23.80
N ASP A 52 2.22 -7.05 -24.62
CA ASP A 52 2.03 -8.24 -25.42
C ASP A 52 2.52 -9.53 -24.71
N SER A 53 2.21 -10.68 -25.32
CA SER A 53 2.58 -11.99 -24.79
C SER A 53 4.09 -12.17 -24.64
N TRP A 54 4.90 -11.51 -25.48
CA TRP A 54 6.35 -11.58 -25.42
C TRP A 54 6.89 -10.81 -24.21
N GLN A 55 6.33 -9.64 -23.94
CA GLN A 55 6.69 -8.83 -22.74
C GLN A 55 6.33 -9.59 -21.46
N VAL A 56 5.19 -10.28 -21.44
CA VAL A 56 4.82 -11.17 -20.31
C VAL A 56 5.82 -12.32 -20.16
N ALA A 57 6.18 -12.99 -21.26
CA ALA A 57 7.15 -14.08 -21.23
C ALA A 57 8.53 -13.61 -20.74
N ARG A 58 8.94 -12.43 -21.16
CA ARG A 58 10.19 -11.80 -20.68
C ARG A 58 10.14 -11.48 -19.18
N ALA A 59 9.05 -10.90 -18.70
CA ALA A 59 8.88 -10.61 -17.28
C ALA A 59 8.90 -11.88 -16.41
N LEU A 60 8.29 -12.97 -16.90
CA LEU A 60 8.38 -14.29 -16.25
C LEU A 60 9.81 -14.82 -16.24
N TRP A 61 10.55 -14.69 -17.33
CA TRP A 61 11.93 -15.09 -17.40
C TRP A 61 12.81 -14.31 -16.41
N ASP A 62 12.64 -13.00 -16.34
CA ASP A 62 13.33 -12.12 -15.38
C ASP A 62 12.99 -12.51 -13.93
N TYR A 63 11.74 -12.86 -13.66
CA TYR A 63 11.31 -13.38 -12.36
C TYR A 63 12.00 -14.71 -12.00
N PHE A 64 12.13 -15.63 -12.95
CA PHE A 64 12.87 -16.88 -12.72
C PHE A 64 14.34 -16.63 -12.45
N GLN A 65 14.98 -15.74 -13.19
CA GLN A 65 16.38 -15.36 -12.95
C GLN A 65 16.55 -14.72 -11.56
N TYR A 66 15.62 -13.88 -11.15
CA TYR A 66 15.60 -13.33 -9.79
C TYR A 66 15.50 -14.43 -8.73
N LYS A 67 14.60 -15.39 -8.90
CA LYS A 67 14.45 -16.54 -7.99
C LYS A 67 15.70 -17.42 -7.94
N ALA A 68 16.42 -17.53 -9.04
CA ALA A 68 17.67 -18.26 -9.14
C ALA A 68 18.89 -17.48 -8.59
N GLY A 69 18.70 -16.22 -8.14
CA GLY A 69 19.78 -15.37 -7.65
C GLY A 69 20.75 -14.88 -8.73
N VAL A 70 20.35 -14.98 -9.99
CA VAL A 70 21.17 -14.58 -11.15
C VAL A 70 20.91 -13.14 -11.55
N LEU A 71 19.67 -12.65 -11.34
CA LEU A 71 19.28 -11.29 -11.72
C LEU A 71 19.64 -10.30 -10.61
N ASP A 72 20.40 -9.25 -10.97
CA ASP A 72 20.61 -8.10 -10.10
C ASP A 72 19.30 -7.31 -9.92
N ILE A 73 18.80 -7.26 -8.69
CA ILE A 73 17.55 -6.60 -8.33
C ILE A 73 17.58 -5.11 -8.67
N LEU A 74 18.74 -4.46 -8.60
CA LEU A 74 18.88 -3.04 -8.92
C LEU A 74 18.69 -2.77 -10.41
N SER A 75 19.26 -3.63 -11.26
CA SER A 75 19.09 -3.53 -12.71
C SER A 75 17.65 -3.79 -13.14
N TRP A 76 16.98 -4.76 -12.51
CA TRP A 76 15.58 -5.06 -12.75
C TRP A 76 14.67 -3.88 -12.34
N THR A 77 14.90 -3.32 -11.16
CA THR A 77 14.14 -2.17 -10.66
C THR A 77 14.33 -0.92 -11.53
N ARG A 78 15.56 -0.66 -12.00
CA ARG A 78 15.83 0.42 -12.97
C ARG A 78 15.08 0.23 -14.28
N SER A 79 15.00 -1.01 -14.75
CA SER A 79 14.24 -1.32 -15.97
C SER A 79 12.75 -1.01 -15.81
N MET A 80 12.18 -1.34 -14.65
CA MET A 80 10.78 -1.02 -14.36
C MET A 80 10.55 0.48 -14.19
N ALA A 81 11.48 1.21 -13.54
CA ALA A 81 11.36 2.65 -13.35
C ALA A 81 11.33 3.43 -14.67
N ARG A 82 12.00 2.93 -15.72
CA ARG A 82 11.96 3.56 -17.06
C ARG A 82 10.56 3.60 -17.67
N GLU A 83 9.67 2.71 -17.29
CA GLU A 83 8.28 2.74 -17.79
C GLU A 83 7.51 3.98 -17.30
N PHE A 84 7.96 4.59 -16.22
CA PHE A 84 7.36 5.78 -15.64
C PHE A 84 8.07 7.07 -16.05
N GLU A 85 9.13 6.97 -16.87
CA GLU A 85 9.93 8.10 -17.30
C GLU A 85 9.08 9.07 -18.14
N GLY A 86 9.11 10.34 -17.76
CA GLY A 86 8.32 11.40 -18.42
C GLY A 86 6.88 11.56 -17.93
N GLN A 87 6.38 10.71 -17.05
CA GLN A 87 5.08 10.88 -16.42
C GLN A 87 5.19 11.79 -15.19
N SER A 88 4.19 12.66 -15.02
CA SER A 88 4.10 13.50 -13.82
C SER A 88 3.70 12.68 -12.60
N GLU A 89 4.07 13.16 -11.41
CA GLU A 89 3.66 12.53 -10.15
C GLU A 89 2.14 12.44 -10.00
N GLU A 90 1.42 13.45 -10.48
CA GLU A 90 -0.04 13.48 -10.42
C GLU A 90 -0.68 12.41 -11.32
N GLU A 91 -0.12 12.20 -12.51
CA GLU A 91 -0.55 11.11 -13.40
C GLU A 91 -0.32 9.75 -12.77
N LEU A 92 0.86 9.51 -12.20
CA LEU A 92 1.19 8.27 -11.50
C LEU A 92 0.28 8.03 -10.29
N ALA A 93 0.01 9.07 -9.50
CA ALA A 93 -0.90 8.99 -8.36
C ALA A 93 -2.35 8.70 -8.82
N SER A 94 -2.78 9.31 -9.93
CA SER A 94 -4.11 9.05 -10.50
C SER A 94 -4.25 7.61 -10.99
N GLN A 95 -3.25 7.13 -11.73
CA GLN A 95 -3.19 5.73 -12.20
C GLN A 95 -3.18 4.75 -11.04
N GLY A 96 -2.39 5.03 -10.00
CA GLY A 96 -2.33 4.22 -8.79
C GLY A 96 -3.67 4.11 -8.07
N ARG A 97 -4.38 5.24 -7.90
CA ARG A 97 -5.74 5.25 -7.34
C ARG A 97 -6.73 4.46 -8.18
N ALA A 98 -6.68 4.61 -9.50
CA ALA A 98 -7.54 3.86 -10.42
C ALA A 98 -7.24 2.35 -10.38
N PHE A 99 -5.96 1.98 -10.34
CA PHE A 99 -5.53 0.60 -10.21
C PHE A 99 -5.97 -0.01 -8.86
N PHE A 100 -5.77 0.71 -7.77
CA PHE A 100 -6.25 0.29 -6.46
C PHE A 100 -7.75 0.01 -6.47
N ALA A 101 -8.55 0.99 -6.91
CA ALA A 101 -10.01 0.88 -6.90
C ALA A 101 -10.53 -0.28 -7.76
N LYS A 102 -9.91 -0.53 -8.93
CA LYS A 102 -10.35 -1.57 -9.87
C LYS A 102 -9.84 -2.96 -9.53
N CYS A 103 -8.62 -3.06 -8.99
CA CYS A 103 -7.92 -4.34 -8.92
C CYS A 103 -7.52 -4.76 -7.50
N ILE A 104 -7.17 -3.84 -6.60
CA ILE A 104 -6.59 -4.16 -5.28
C ILE A 104 -7.64 -4.15 -4.17
N ALA A 105 -8.56 -3.20 -4.15
CA ALA A 105 -9.50 -3.01 -3.04
C ALA A 105 -10.31 -4.29 -2.70
N GLN A 106 -10.69 -5.05 -3.71
CA GLN A 106 -11.42 -6.31 -3.58
C GLN A 106 -10.59 -7.48 -3.08
N LEU A 107 -9.26 -7.34 -3.09
CA LEU A 107 -8.32 -8.38 -2.65
C LEU A 107 -7.94 -8.23 -1.18
N ILE A 108 -8.36 -7.17 -0.50
CA ILE A 108 -8.05 -6.96 0.91
C ILE A 108 -8.76 -8.02 1.75
N PHE A 109 -7.99 -8.77 2.53
CA PHE A 109 -8.55 -9.76 3.43
C PHE A 109 -9.46 -9.09 4.49
N PRO A 110 -10.67 -9.62 4.74
CA PRO A 110 -11.52 -9.15 5.84
C PRO A 110 -10.83 -9.24 7.20
N GLU A 111 -10.04 -10.29 7.40
CA GLU A 111 -9.24 -10.52 8.62
C GLU A 111 -8.15 -9.45 8.79
N ALA A 112 -7.51 -9.03 7.70
CA ALA A 112 -6.53 -7.96 7.73
C ALA A 112 -7.16 -6.64 8.17
N ARG A 113 -8.34 -6.28 7.64
CA ARG A 113 -9.11 -5.11 8.09
C ARG A 113 -9.42 -5.17 9.60
N SER A 114 -9.85 -6.34 10.05
CA SER A 114 -10.19 -6.56 11.47
C SER A 114 -8.95 -6.46 12.36
N CYS A 115 -7.83 -7.01 11.94
CA CYS A 115 -6.57 -6.97 12.65
C CYS A 115 -6.00 -5.54 12.75
N VAL A 116 -5.98 -4.81 11.63
CA VAL A 116 -5.56 -3.40 11.59
C VAL A 116 -6.41 -2.57 12.54
N ARG A 117 -7.75 -2.70 12.46
CA ARG A 117 -8.67 -1.99 13.35
C ARG A 117 -8.42 -2.31 14.83
N ALA A 118 -8.19 -3.58 15.18
CA ALA A 118 -7.91 -3.99 16.55
C ALA A 118 -6.62 -3.36 17.12
N HIS A 119 -5.62 -3.09 16.27
CA HIS A 119 -4.42 -2.35 16.66
C HIS A 119 -4.72 -0.86 16.84
N GLN A 120 -5.48 -0.26 15.93
CA GLN A 120 -5.88 1.15 15.98
C GLN A 120 -6.70 1.44 17.25
N GLU A 121 -7.68 0.59 17.59
CA GLU A 121 -8.52 0.72 18.78
C GLU A 121 -7.71 0.64 20.09
N ARG A 122 -6.55 -0.02 20.08
CA ARG A 122 -5.60 -0.05 21.21
C ARG A 122 -4.65 1.14 21.22
N GLY A 123 -4.78 2.08 20.29
CA GLY A 123 -3.90 3.22 20.14
C GLY A 123 -2.50 2.86 19.65
N HIS A 124 -2.30 1.67 19.08
CA HIS A 124 -1.03 1.28 18.47
C HIS A 124 -0.83 2.05 17.15
N ARG A 125 0.41 2.39 16.86
CA ARG A 125 0.75 2.89 15.52
C ARG A 125 0.72 1.72 14.54
N VAL A 126 0.04 1.90 13.40
CA VAL A 126 -0.02 0.88 12.35
C VAL A 126 0.80 1.37 11.16
N CYS A 127 1.66 0.50 10.64
CA CYS A 127 2.55 0.82 9.53
C CYS A 127 2.46 -0.29 8.46
N ILE A 128 2.43 0.11 7.18
CA ILE A 128 2.62 -0.80 6.05
C ILE A 128 4.09 -0.77 5.64
N VAL A 129 4.70 -1.95 5.48
CA VAL A 129 6.06 -2.12 4.97
C VAL A 129 5.98 -2.94 3.70
N SER A 130 6.33 -2.37 2.56
CA SER A 130 6.22 -3.06 1.26
C SER A 130 7.27 -2.57 0.28
N GLY A 131 7.64 -3.45 -0.67
CA GLY A 131 8.44 -3.10 -1.83
C GLY A 131 7.63 -2.54 -3.01
N ALA A 132 6.31 -2.42 -2.88
CA ALA A 132 5.46 -1.81 -3.90
C ALA A 132 5.70 -0.28 -3.98
N THR A 133 5.26 0.33 -5.08
CA THR A 133 5.36 1.79 -5.23
C THR A 133 4.38 2.49 -4.29
N ARG A 134 4.72 3.71 -3.87
CA ARG A 134 3.83 4.53 -3.02
C ARG A 134 2.46 4.75 -3.65
N TYR A 135 2.39 4.79 -4.98
CA TYR A 135 1.13 4.99 -5.71
C TYR A 135 0.11 3.85 -5.52
N VAL A 136 0.57 2.66 -5.12
CA VAL A 136 -0.29 1.52 -4.75
C VAL A 136 -0.53 1.46 -3.24
N ILE A 137 0.49 1.79 -2.45
CA ILE A 137 0.43 1.71 -0.98
C ILE A 137 -0.44 2.82 -0.38
N GLU A 138 -0.31 4.07 -0.85
CA GLU A 138 -1.08 5.21 -0.35
C GLU A 138 -2.61 5.00 -0.42
N PRO A 139 -3.20 4.56 -1.55
CA PRO A 139 -4.62 4.25 -1.59
C PRO A 139 -5.04 3.14 -0.62
N LEU A 140 -4.20 2.11 -0.45
CA LEU A 140 -4.45 1.03 0.51
C LEU A 140 -4.39 1.54 1.95
N ALA A 141 -3.39 2.35 2.29
CA ALA A 141 -3.27 2.96 3.61
C ALA A 141 -4.48 3.84 3.93
N LYS A 142 -4.94 4.64 2.97
CA LYS A 142 -6.17 5.45 3.11
C LYS A 142 -7.41 4.59 3.33
N ASP A 143 -7.56 3.50 2.58
CA ASP A 143 -8.70 2.59 2.71
C ASP A 143 -8.72 1.87 4.08
N LEU A 144 -7.57 1.53 4.63
CA LEU A 144 -7.40 0.91 5.94
C LEU A 144 -7.28 1.93 7.09
N ILE A 145 -7.33 3.23 6.80
CA ILE A 145 -7.17 4.34 7.78
C ILE A 145 -5.83 4.21 8.54
N ILE A 146 -4.75 3.96 7.80
CA ILE A 146 -3.39 3.85 8.34
C ILE A 146 -2.65 5.16 8.11
N ASP A 147 -2.20 5.80 9.20
CA ASP A 147 -1.53 7.10 9.16
C ASP A 147 -0.04 7.02 8.78
N PHE A 148 0.55 5.83 8.89
CA PHE A 148 1.97 5.62 8.64
C PHE A 148 2.20 4.54 7.60
N GLU A 149 2.93 4.88 6.56
CA GLU A 149 3.43 3.95 5.57
C GLU A 149 4.95 4.02 5.53
N ILE A 150 5.59 2.87 5.57
CA ILE A 150 7.00 2.75 5.28
C ILE A 150 7.10 2.09 3.92
N VAL A 151 7.19 2.91 2.91
CA VAL A 151 7.60 2.44 1.59
C VAL A 151 9.08 2.12 1.69
N TYR A 152 9.45 0.90 1.40
CA TYR A 152 10.87 0.59 1.23
C TYR A 152 11.38 1.52 0.15
N LYS A 153 12.17 2.52 0.53
CA LYS A 153 12.77 3.43 -0.44
C LYS A 153 13.60 2.60 -1.40
N ASN A 154 12.97 2.25 -2.50
CA ASN A 154 13.75 1.87 -3.66
C ASN A 154 14.61 3.11 -3.98
N PRO A 155 15.93 3.04 -3.91
CA PRO A 155 16.82 4.20 -4.11
C PRO A 155 16.70 4.81 -5.50
N LEU A 156 15.74 4.35 -6.32
CA LEU A 156 15.56 4.72 -7.72
C LEU A 156 14.21 5.39 -8.03
N ILE A 157 13.35 5.66 -7.02
CA ILE A 157 12.12 6.42 -7.20
C ILE A 157 12.08 7.55 -6.17
#